data_8590fba79467fe3e429406414ec3adb1
#
_entry.id   8590fba79467fe3e429406414ec3adb1
#
_cell.length_a   1.000
_cell.length_b   1.000
_cell.length_c   1.000
_cell.angle_alpha   90.00
_cell.angle_beta   90.00
_cell.angle_gamma   90.00
#
_symmetry.space_group_name_H-M   'P 1'
#
loop_
_entity.id
_entity.type
_entity.pdbx_description
1 polymer ?
#
loop_
_entity_poly.entity_id
_entity_poly.type
_entity_poly.pdbx_seq_one_letter_code
_entity_poly.pdbx_strand_id
1 'polypeptide(L)'
;MGCGAIRMDKNKGAIPASAILMANTAVDPNYSAWCKKKGIDLHPARMPIGLADFFIKFLTTPRDLVFDPFVGSCTTGKSAEELKRNWVCVEQKSDYLLGAKGRFISS
;
A
#
# COMPACT_ATOMS: atom_id res chain seq x y z
N MET A 1 12.53 17.53 -0.84
CA MET A 1 11.44 17.32 0.08
C MET A 1 10.18 16.90 -0.67
N GLY A 2 9.58 15.85 -0.27
CA GLY A 2 8.43 15.31 -0.98
C GLY A 2 7.09 15.63 -0.38
N CYS A 3 7.00 15.98 0.87
CA CYS A 3 5.74 16.06 1.55
C CYS A 3 4.95 17.25 1.02
N GLY A 4 4.73 17.94 0.59
CA GLY A 4 3.90 18.99 0.11
C GLY A 4 4.00 19.24 -1.38
N ALA A 5 4.77 18.46 -2.04
CA ALA A 5 4.96 18.70 -3.45
C ALA A 5 3.77 18.20 -4.25
N ILE A 6 2.85 19.07 -4.51
CA ILE A 6 1.71 18.74 -5.36
C ILE A 6 2.19 18.76 -6.80
N ARG A 7 2.11 17.61 -7.44
CA ARG A 7 2.65 17.42 -8.77
C ARG A 7 1.63 17.80 -9.82
N MET A 8 1.39 19.06 -9.95
CA MET A 8 0.37 19.50 -10.89
C MET A 8 0.93 19.84 -12.27
N ASP A 9 2.21 20.05 -12.36
CA ASP A 9 2.86 20.44 -13.60
C ASP A 9 2.71 19.38 -14.69
N LYS A 10 2.88 18.12 -14.34
CA LYS A 10 2.78 17.03 -15.33
C LYS A 10 1.39 16.89 -15.91
N ASN A 11 0.41 17.34 -15.19
CA ASN A 11 -0.98 17.32 -15.63
C ASN A 11 -1.46 18.69 -16.02
N LYS A 12 -0.55 19.61 -16.28
CA LYS A 12 -0.87 20.98 -16.68
C LYS A 12 -1.78 21.66 -15.65
N GLY A 13 -1.50 21.42 -14.39
CA GLY A 13 -2.26 22.00 -13.31
C GLY A 13 -3.53 21.25 -12.94
N ALA A 14 -3.75 20.09 -13.51
CA ALA A 14 -4.95 19.33 -13.19
C ALA A 14 -4.95 18.93 -11.71
N ILE A 15 -6.10 19.06 -11.08
CA ILE A 15 -6.33 18.62 -9.70
C ILE A 15 -6.82 17.17 -9.75
N PRO A 16 -6.29 16.30 -8.90
CA PRO A 16 -6.78 14.92 -8.86
C PRO A 16 -8.28 14.87 -8.55
N ALA A 17 -8.95 13.88 -9.11
CA ALA A 17 -10.37 13.69 -8.87
C ALA A 17 -10.63 13.52 -7.37
N SER A 18 -11.76 14.03 -6.90
CA SER A 18 -12.17 13.88 -5.50
C SER A 18 -12.69 12.48 -5.19
N ALA A 19 -12.92 11.66 -6.21
CA ALA A 19 -13.38 10.28 -6.04
C ALA A 19 -12.52 9.36 -6.90
N ILE A 20 -12.13 8.23 -6.31
CA ILE A 20 -11.36 7.20 -7.00
C ILE A 20 -12.20 5.93 -6.95
N LEU A 21 -12.56 5.41 -8.11
CA LEU A 21 -13.37 4.20 -8.20
C LEU A 21 -12.46 3.02 -8.53
N MET A 22 -12.42 2.04 -7.63
CA MET A 22 -11.67 0.81 -7.86
C MET A 22 -12.21 -0.31 -6.98
N ALA A 23 -12.04 -1.54 -7.42
CA ALA A 23 -12.52 -2.68 -6.67
C ALA A 23 -11.69 -2.86 -5.40
N ASN A 24 -12.36 -2.93 -4.26
CA ASN A 24 -11.69 -3.24 -2.99
C ASN A 24 -11.55 -4.74 -2.76
N THR A 25 -12.02 -5.55 -3.68
CA THR A 25 -11.90 -7.01 -3.62
C THR A 25 -10.69 -7.53 -4.36
N ALA A 26 -9.94 -6.65 -5.02
CA ALA A 26 -8.70 -7.06 -5.70
C ALA A 26 -7.72 -7.63 -4.66
N VAL A 27 -7.22 -8.82 -4.91
CA VAL A 27 -6.38 -9.52 -3.96
C VAL A 27 -4.99 -9.71 -4.57
N ASP A 28 -3.97 -9.42 -3.77
CA ASP A 28 -2.60 -9.74 -4.13
C ASP A 28 -2.46 -11.28 -4.11
N PRO A 29 -2.16 -11.92 -5.25
CA PRO A 29 -2.06 -13.38 -5.29
C PRO A 29 -1.01 -13.94 -4.35
N ASN A 30 0.10 -13.24 -4.19
CA ASN A 30 1.17 -13.70 -3.30
C ASN A 30 0.72 -13.66 -1.84
N TYR A 31 0.01 -12.62 -1.46
CA TYR A 31 -0.52 -12.48 -0.12
C TYR A 31 -1.54 -13.58 0.17
N SER A 32 -2.48 -13.79 -0.75
CA SER A 32 -3.50 -14.83 -0.58
C SER A 32 -2.90 -16.22 -0.46
N ALA A 33 -1.97 -16.56 -1.34
CA ALA A 33 -1.33 -17.88 -1.34
C ALA A 33 -0.54 -18.09 -0.05
N TRP A 34 0.16 -17.07 0.41
CA TRP A 34 0.93 -17.14 1.64
C TRP A 34 0.03 -17.38 2.86
N CYS A 35 -1.05 -16.61 2.97
CA CYS A 35 -1.97 -16.76 4.08
C CYS A 35 -2.60 -18.15 4.09
N LYS A 36 -3.01 -18.65 2.92
CA LYS A 36 -3.57 -19.98 2.81
C LYS A 36 -2.56 -21.04 3.24
N LYS A 37 -1.32 -20.91 2.78
CA LYS A 37 -0.25 -21.87 3.11
C LYS A 37 0.03 -21.88 4.61
N LYS A 38 -0.03 -20.73 5.27
CA LYS A 38 0.26 -20.62 6.70
C LYS A 38 -0.95 -20.78 7.59
N GLY A 39 -2.15 -20.96 7.03
CA GLY A 39 -3.37 -21.07 7.81
C GLY A 39 -3.75 -19.77 8.50
N ILE A 40 -3.44 -18.63 7.92
CA ILE A 40 -3.72 -17.31 8.46
C ILE A 40 -4.90 -16.72 7.72
N ASP A 41 -5.86 -16.16 8.46
CA ASP A 41 -7.00 -15.50 7.86
C ASP A 41 -6.55 -14.22 7.14
N LEU A 42 -7.18 -13.94 6.01
CA LEU A 42 -6.96 -12.68 5.31
C LEU A 42 -7.49 -11.53 6.15
N HIS A 43 -6.79 -10.39 6.09
CA HIS A 43 -7.30 -9.19 6.75
C HIS A 43 -8.64 -8.81 6.12
N PRO A 44 -9.69 -8.57 6.93
CA PRO A 44 -11.04 -8.37 6.38
C PRO A 44 -11.22 -7.04 5.66
N ALA A 45 -10.45 -6.03 5.99
CA ALA A 45 -10.61 -4.69 5.44
C ALA A 45 -9.34 -4.28 4.69
N ARG A 46 -9.11 -4.91 3.55
CA ARG A 46 -7.92 -4.62 2.74
C ARG A 46 -8.17 -3.41 1.85
N MET A 47 -7.20 -2.50 1.83
CA MET A 47 -7.24 -1.35 0.94
C MET A 47 -6.77 -1.78 -0.46
N PRO A 48 -7.45 -1.34 -1.53
CA PRO A 48 -6.95 -1.58 -2.89
C PRO A 48 -5.57 -0.96 -3.06
N ILE A 49 -4.64 -1.70 -3.67
CA ILE A 49 -3.28 -1.19 -3.85
C ILE A 49 -3.23 0.06 -4.73
N GLY A 50 -4.13 0.16 -5.69
CA GLY A 50 -4.21 1.35 -6.53
C GLY A 50 -4.52 2.62 -5.77
N LEU A 51 -5.27 2.51 -4.67
CA LEU A 51 -5.55 3.67 -3.82
C LEU A 51 -4.27 4.10 -3.09
N ALA A 52 -3.53 3.16 -2.54
CA ALA A 52 -2.25 3.45 -1.90
C ALA A 52 -1.27 4.05 -2.91
N ASP A 53 -1.18 3.46 -4.10
CA ASP A 53 -0.31 3.96 -5.17
C ASP A 53 -0.62 5.42 -5.49
N PHE A 54 -1.90 5.74 -5.61
CA PHE A 54 -2.31 7.11 -5.95
C PHE A 54 -1.80 8.10 -4.93
N PHE A 55 -2.06 7.86 -3.65
CA PHE A 55 -1.68 8.82 -2.61
C PHE A 55 -0.17 8.88 -2.40
N ILE A 56 0.52 7.75 -2.49
CA ILE A 56 1.98 7.75 -2.35
C ILE A 56 2.62 8.55 -3.47
N LYS A 57 2.18 8.37 -4.71
CA LYS A 57 2.69 9.15 -5.84
C LYS A 57 2.36 10.63 -5.72
N PHE A 58 1.17 10.92 -5.22
CA PHE A 58 0.70 12.30 -5.15
C PHE A 58 1.42 13.10 -4.07
N LEU A 59 1.66 12.47 -2.91
CA LEU A 59 2.15 13.16 -1.72
C LEU A 59 3.65 13.00 -1.45
N THR A 60 4.31 12.09 -2.16
CA THR A 60 5.72 11.81 -1.90
C THR A 60 6.53 11.73 -3.19
N THR A 61 7.86 11.72 -3.03
CA THR A 61 8.80 11.43 -4.10
C THR A 61 9.59 10.17 -3.73
N PRO A 62 10.26 9.53 -4.71
CA PRO A 62 11.08 8.35 -4.41
C PRO A 62 12.04 8.61 -3.25
N ARG A 63 12.20 7.61 -2.40
CA ARG A 63 13.03 7.58 -1.20
C ARG A 63 12.44 8.32 0.01
N ASP A 64 11.29 8.98 -0.14
CA ASP A 64 10.59 9.51 1.02
C ASP A 64 10.13 8.37 1.92
N LEU A 65 9.90 8.67 3.19
CA LEU A 65 9.41 7.70 4.15
C LEU A 65 7.89 7.72 4.20
N VAL A 66 7.29 6.56 4.01
CA VAL A 66 5.84 6.34 4.15
C VAL A 66 5.61 5.61 5.47
N PHE A 67 4.77 6.17 6.33
CA PHE A 67 4.47 5.58 7.62
C PHE A 67 2.99 5.28 7.73
N ASP A 68 2.65 4.04 8.08
CA ASP A 68 1.26 3.61 8.28
C ASP A 68 1.15 2.88 9.63
N PRO A 69 0.52 3.51 10.64
CA PRO A 69 0.40 2.90 11.97
C PRO A 69 -0.71 1.85 12.10
N PHE A 70 -1.53 1.66 11.07
CA PHE A 70 -2.65 0.72 11.10
C PHE A 70 -2.69 -0.09 9.81
N VAL A 71 -1.60 -0.75 9.51
CA VAL A 71 -1.36 -1.25 8.17
C VAL A 71 -2.17 -2.49 7.76
N GLY A 72 -2.64 -3.27 8.72
CA GLY A 72 -3.39 -4.49 8.41
C GLY A 72 -2.59 -5.46 7.57
N SER A 73 -3.00 -5.66 6.31
CA SER A 73 -2.32 -6.57 5.39
C SER A 73 -1.10 -5.97 4.71
N CYS A 74 -0.73 -4.76 5.08
CA CYS A 74 0.45 -4.05 4.56
C CYS A 74 0.38 -3.66 3.08
N THR A 75 -0.81 -3.29 2.62
CA THR A 75 -0.96 -2.76 1.26
C THR A 75 -0.11 -1.50 1.07
N THR A 76 -0.10 -0.61 2.05
CA THR A 76 0.71 0.61 2.01
C THR A 76 2.19 0.29 1.85
N GLY A 77 2.72 -0.67 2.62
CA GLY A 77 4.12 -1.07 2.51
C GLY A 77 4.45 -1.65 1.15
N LYS A 78 3.58 -2.50 0.62
CA LYS A 78 3.78 -3.09 -0.71
C LYS A 78 3.82 -2.00 -1.79
N SER A 79 2.89 -1.07 -1.74
CA SER A 79 2.85 0.04 -2.68
C SER A 79 4.11 0.90 -2.59
N ALA A 80 4.50 1.26 -1.36
CA ALA A 80 5.70 2.07 -1.15
C ALA A 80 6.96 1.37 -1.68
N GLU A 81 7.08 0.06 -1.42
CA GLU A 81 8.21 -0.72 -1.90
C GLU A 81 8.29 -0.70 -3.43
N GLU A 82 7.18 -0.94 -4.10
CA GLU A 82 7.14 -0.96 -5.55
C GLU A 82 7.40 0.41 -6.15
N LEU A 83 7.02 1.46 -5.46
CA LEU A 83 7.22 2.84 -5.91
C LEU A 83 8.54 3.44 -5.43
N LYS A 84 9.41 2.63 -4.84
CA LYS A 84 10.76 3.04 -4.41
C LYS A 84 10.76 4.04 -3.26
N ARG A 85 9.74 4.01 -2.42
CA ARG A 85 9.75 4.77 -1.16
C ARG A 85 10.24 3.87 -0.04
N ASN A 86 10.79 4.50 1.00
CA ASN A 86 11.03 3.81 2.26
C ASN A 86 9.71 3.72 3.02
N TRP A 87 9.55 2.71 3.86
CA TRP A 87 8.28 2.58 4.56
C TRP A 87 8.46 1.92 5.93
N VAL A 88 7.57 2.32 6.83
CA VAL A 88 7.43 1.71 8.15
C VAL A 88 5.95 1.49 8.38
N CYS A 89 5.58 0.27 8.67
CA CYS A 89 4.20 -0.10 8.90
C CYS A 89 4.07 -0.76 10.25
N VAL A 90 2.99 -0.47 10.96
CA VAL A 90 2.73 -1.01 12.29
C VAL A 90 1.37 -1.67 12.29
N GLU A 91 1.28 -2.82 12.92
CA GLU A 91 0.04 -3.55 13.11
C GLU A 91 0.07 -4.19 14.49
N GLN A 92 -1.00 -4.02 15.27
CA GLN A 92 -1.04 -4.56 16.62
C GLN A 92 -1.34 -6.06 16.65
N LYS A 93 -1.94 -6.61 15.60
CA LYS A 93 -2.28 -8.03 15.56
C LYS A 93 -1.19 -8.81 14.82
N SER A 94 -0.46 -9.65 15.57
CA SER A 94 0.70 -10.36 15.02
C SER A 94 0.36 -11.27 13.84
N ASP A 95 -0.82 -11.87 13.83
CA ASP A 95 -1.24 -12.72 12.72
C ASP A 95 -1.32 -11.95 11.42
N TYR A 96 -1.78 -10.70 11.47
CA TYR A 96 -1.83 -9.86 10.28
C TYR A 96 -0.43 -9.46 9.81
N LEU A 97 0.50 -9.25 10.72
CA LEU A 97 1.89 -8.99 10.36
C LEU A 97 2.52 -10.22 9.68
N LEU A 98 2.24 -11.40 10.20
CA LEU A 98 2.74 -12.62 9.60
C LEU A 98 2.15 -12.80 8.20
N GLY A 99 0.86 -12.54 8.03
CA GLY A 99 0.23 -12.58 6.71
C GLY A 99 0.82 -11.55 5.75
N ALA A 100 1.11 -10.35 6.24
CA ALA A 100 1.66 -9.29 5.41
C ALA A 100 3.00 -9.65 4.77
N LYS A 101 3.78 -10.51 5.40
CA LYS A 101 5.05 -10.96 4.83
C LYS A 101 4.88 -11.57 3.45
N GLY A 102 3.74 -12.17 3.18
CA GLY A 102 3.47 -12.79 1.88
C GLY A 102 3.50 -11.80 0.72
N ARG A 103 3.33 -10.52 1.00
CA ARG A 103 3.38 -9.50 -0.06
C ARG A 103 4.79 -9.24 -0.57
N PHE A 104 5.80 -9.64 0.21
CA PHE A 104 7.19 -9.32 -0.09
C PHE A 104 8.01 -10.56 -0.45
N ILE A 105 7.39 -11.72 -0.49
CA ILE A 105 8.06 -12.96 -0.81
C ILE A 105 7.88 -13.24 -2.29
N SER A 106 9.00 -13.45 -2.98
CA SER A 106 8.98 -13.86 -4.37
C SER A 106 8.56 -15.32 -4.47
N SER A 107 7.60 -15.60 -5.30
CA SER A 107 7.15 -16.98 -5.55
C SER A 107 8.03 -17.66 -6.55
#